data_cb8861f1125044e1390cfb91fb627b50
#
_entry.id   cb8861f1125044e1390cfb91fb627b50
#
_cell.length_a   1.000
_cell.length_b   1.000
_cell.length_c   1.000
_cell.angle_alpha   90.00
_cell.angle_beta   90.00
_cell.angle_gamma   90.00
#
_symmetry.space_group_name_H-M   'P 1'
#
loop_
_entity.id
_entity.type
_entity.pdbx_description
1 polymer ?
#
loop_
_entity_poly.entity_id
_entity_poly.type
_entity_poly.pdbx_seq_one_letter_code
_entity_poly.pdbx_strand_id
1 'polypeptide(L)'
;MAGPTQPSMRRRRVLQAAGLAPLAVAAPAALPAAPETSATHYLATVASRLNLLRPDLLRLGARLREAVPAAALESITTQVACSIGDAVGPVLVSAEATVPGLIADDFEQGRVLAIDGVVFSHTEIALLGALDRERARAARG
;
A
#
# COMPACT_ATOMS: atom_id res chain seq x y z
N MET A 1 -51.98 -10.53 -7.72
CA MET A 1 -51.44 -9.39 -8.48
C MET A 1 -50.02 -9.11 -8.01
N ALA A 2 -49.09 -9.46 -8.81
CA ALA A 2 -47.71 -9.17 -8.50
C ALA A 2 -47.39 -7.72 -8.85
N GLY A 3 -47.06 -6.92 -7.88
CA GLY A 3 -46.55 -5.57 -8.09
C GLY A 3 -45.20 -5.59 -8.79
N PRO A 4 -44.87 -4.62 -9.63
CA PRO A 4 -43.61 -4.60 -10.31
C PRO A 4 -42.45 -4.35 -9.33
N THR A 5 -41.61 -5.33 -9.23
CA THR A 5 -40.29 -5.22 -8.62
C THR A 5 -39.51 -4.14 -9.35
N GLN A 6 -39.15 -3.08 -8.67
CA GLN A 6 -38.22 -2.08 -9.20
C GLN A 6 -36.80 -2.41 -8.74
N PRO A 7 -35.97 -3.06 -9.55
CA PRO A 7 -34.55 -3.26 -9.19
C PRO A 7 -33.61 -2.20 -9.78
N SER A 8 -34.12 -1.15 -10.40
CA SER A 8 -33.27 -0.28 -11.21
C SER A 8 -32.73 1.00 -10.52
N MET A 9 -33.27 1.38 -9.36
CA MET A 9 -32.86 2.64 -8.73
C MET A 9 -31.56 2.59 -7.91
N ARG A 10 -31.20 1.43 -7.41
CA ARG A 10 -29.97 1.31 -6.61
C ARG A 10 -28.69 1.35 -7.44
N ARG A 11 -28.72 0.82 -8.66
CA ARG A 11 -27.54 0.83 -9.55
C ARG A 11 -27.19 2.20 -10.11
N ARG A 12 -28.17 3.07 -10.32
CA ARG A 12 -27.92 4.42 -10.83
C ARG A 12 -27.27 5.36 -9.80
N ARG A 13 -27.58 5.18 -8.51
CA ARG A 13 -26.97 6.01 -7.45
C ARG A 13 -25.51 5.70 -7.21
N VAL A 14 -25.09 4.47 -7.37
CA VAL A 14 -23.69 4.07 -7.21
C VAL A 14 -22.82 4.63 -8.35
N LEU A 15 -23.33 4.67 -9.57
CA LEU A 15 -22.61 5.24 -10.72
C LEU A 15 -22.52 6.77 -10.67
N GLN A 16 -23.48 7.46 -10.09
CA GLN A 16 -23.43 8.91 -9.92
C GLN A 16 -22.46 9.33 -8.81
N ALA A 17 -22.32 8.54 -7.74
CA ALA A 17 -21.34 8.81 -6.70
C ALA A 17 -19.90 8.59 -7.18
N ALA A 18 -19.66 7.62 -8.05
CA ALA A 18 -18.36 7.36 -8.67
C ALA A 18 -17.92 8.46 -9.65
N GLY A 19 -18.86 9.16 -10.29
CA GLY A 19 -18.56 10.22 -11.25
C GLY A 19 -18.12 11.55 -10.65
N LEU A 20 -18.35 11.78 -9.35
CA LEU A 20 -17.98 13.01 -8.66
C LEU A 20 -16.65 12.92 -7.92
N ALA A 21 -16.15 11.72 -7.65
CA ALA A 21 -14.88 11.50 -6.96
C ALA A 21 -13.64 12.02 -7.71
N PRO A 22 -13.54 11.95 -9.06
CA PRO A 22 -12.37 12.43 -9.78
C PRO A 22 -12.19 13.95 -9.77
N LEU A 23 -13.26 14.73 -9.60
CA LEU A 23 -13.18 16.19 -9.64
C LEU A 23 -12.68 16.81 -8.33
N ALA A 24 -12.86 16.12 -7.21
CA ALA A 24 -12.35 16.56 -5.91
C ALA A 24 -10.84 16.34 -5.74
N VAL A 25 -10.24 15.43 -6.50
CA VAL A 25 -8.82 15.07 -6.41
C VAL A 25 -7.92 16.02 -7.21
N ALA A 26 -8.47 16.78 -8.15
CA ALA A 26 -7.72 17.73 -8.96
C ALA A 26 -7.33 19.03 -8.22
N ALA A 27 -7.92 19.31 -7.06
CA ALA A 27 -7.74 20.56 -6.35
C ALA A 27 -6.48 20.72 -5.49
N PRO A 28 -5.83 19.70 -4.91
CA PRO A 28 -4.68 19.90 -4.03
C PRO A 28 -3.34 19.64 -4.71
N ALA A 29 -3.10 20.23 -5.86
CA ALA A 29 -1.78 20.21 -6.48
C ALA A 29 -0.70 20.99 -5.69
N ALA A 30 -1.04 21.52 -4.52
CA ALA A 30 -0.18 22.43 -3.76
C ALA A 30 0.39 21.84 -2.46
N LEU A 31 0.14 20.57 -2.13
CA LEU A 31 0.88 19.93 -1.04
C LEU A 31 2.25 19.53 -1.60
N PRO A 32 3.37 20.06 -1.02
CA PRO A 32 4.66 19.52 -1.32
C PRO A 32 4.57 18.02 -1.03
N ALA A 33 4.83 17.19 -2.03
CA ALA A 33 4.95 15.77 -1.84
C ALA A 33 5.89 15.59 -0.65
N ALA A 34 5.39 15.05 0.45
CA ALA A 34 6.27 14.57 1.51
C ALA A 34 7.32 13.72 0.80
N PRO A 35 8.60 13.96 0.99
CA PRO A 35 9.61 13.33 0.16
C PRO A 35 9.38 11.82 0.21
N GLU A 36 9.20 11.20 -0.93
CA GLU A 36 9.07 9.74 -1.11
C GLU A 36 10.07 8.97 -0.23
N THR A 37 11.20 9.60 0.02
CA THR A 37 12.24 9.25 0.93
C THR A 37 11.74 8.98 2.36
N SER A 38 10.75 9.73 2.84
CA SER A 38 10.27 9.61 4.22
C SER A 38 9.42 8.34 4.43
N ALA A 39 8.47 8.08 3.55
CA ALA A 39 7.63 6.89 3.61
C ALA A 39 8.46 5.60 3.42
N THR A 40 9.34 5.60 2.43
CA THR A 40 10.25 4.47 2.17
C THR A 40 11.16 4.20 3.35
N HIS A 41 11.78 5.23 3.92
CA HIS A 41 12.66 5.08 5.09
C HIS A 41 11.90 4.56 6.31
N TYR A 42 10.71 5.09 6.56
CA TYR A 42 9.85 4.64 7.65
C TYR A 42 9.50 3.15 7.52
N LEU A 43 9.02 2.73 6.34
CA LEU A 43 8.67 1.33 6.09
C LEU A 43 9.89 0.40 6.13
N ALA A 44 11.04 0.83 5.64
CA ALA A 44 12.28 0.07 5.73
C ALA A 44 12.69 -0.14 7.19
N THR A 45 12.50 0.86 8.04
CA THR A 45 12.76 0.75 9.50
C THR A 45 11.82 -0.27 10.14
N VAL A 46 10.51 -0.21 9.84
CA VAL A 46 9.52 -1.18 10.32
C VAL A 46 9.88 -2.59 9.86
N ALA A 47 10.20 -2.77 8.58
CA ALA A 47 10.58 -4.05 8.01
C ALA A 47 11.86 -4.63 8.63
N SER A 48 12.84 -3.78 8.93
CA SER A 48 14.07 -4.20 9.64
C SER A 48 13.78 -4.74 11.04
N ARG A 49 12.87 -4.09 11.76
CA ARG A 49 12.44 -4.54 13.09
C ARG A 49 11.64 -5.85 13.05
N LEU A 50 10.90 -6.09 11.98
CA LEU A 50 10.23 -7.36 11.72
C LEU A 50 11.19 -8.48 11.28
N ASN A 51 12.50 -8.24 11.28
CA ASN A 51 13.52 -9.18 10.85
C ASN A 51 13.37 -9.64 9.39
N LEU A 52 12.92 -8.75 8.52
CA LEU A 52 12.75 -9.02 7.09
C LEU A 52 14.05 -8.87 6.27
N LEU A 53 15.20 -8.66 6.92
CA LEU A 53 16.52 -8.52 6.29
C LEU A 53 17.12 -9.85 5.82
N ARG A 54 16.34 -10.89 5.70
CA ARG A 54 16.79 -12.21 5.21
C ARG A 54 17.09 -12.13 3.72
N PRO A 55 18.16 -12.83 3.25
CA PRO A 55 18.58 -12.75 1.85
C PRO A 55 17.50 -13.16 0.83
N ASP A 56 16.68 -14.12 1.17
CA ASP A 56 15.55 -14.58 0.36
C ASP A 56 14.46 -13.49 0.22
N LEU A 57 14.14 -12.78 1.31
CA LEU A 57 13.18 -11.68 1.29
C LEU A 57 13.73 -10.44 0.57
N LEU A 58 15.02 -10.17 0.67
CA LEU A 58 15.67 -9.11 -0.08
C LEU A 58 15.66 -9.37 -1.60
N ARG A 59 15.84 -10.63 -2.02
CA ARG A 59 15.69 -11.04 -3.42
C ARG A 59 14.25 -10.88 -3.90
N LEU A 60 13.31 -11.20 -3.04
CA LEU A 60 11.90 -11.01 -3.32
C LEU A 60 11.56 -9.53 -3.50
N GLY A 61 12.07 -8.64 -2.66
CA GLY A 61 11.93 -7.19 -2.82
C GLY A 61 12.44 -6.67 -4.16
N ALA A 62 13.59 -7.17 -4.62
CA ALA A 62 14.12 -6.86 -5.94
C ALA A 62 13.18 -7.32 -7.07
N ARG A 63 12.64 -8.53 -6.97
CA ARG A 63 11.67 -9.05 -7.94
C ARG A 63 10.36 -8.27 -7.95
N LEU A 64 9.88 -7.86 -6.80
CA LEU A 64 8.70 -7.00 -6.68
C LEU A 64 8.89 -5.68 -7.42
N ARG A 65 10.06 -5.07 -7.29
CA ARG A 65 10.41 -3.83 -8.00
C ARG A 65 10.43 -4.00 -9.52
N GLU A 66 10.84 -5.16 -10.01
CA GLU A 66 10.84 -5.47 -11.45
C GLU A 66 9.42 -5.74 -11.98
N ALA A 67 8.59 -6.40 -11.19
CA ALA A 67 7.26 -6.84 -11.58
C ALA A 67 6.18 -5.77 -11.41
N VAL A 68 6.32 -4.87 -10.43
CA VAL A 68 5.34 -3.83 -10.11
C VAL A 68 5.78 -2.50 -10.73
N PRO A 69 4.92 -1.82 -11.51
CA PRO A 69 5.23 -0.49 -12.04
C PRO A 69 5.63 0.48 -10.93
N ALA A 70 6.64 1.31 -11.18
CA ALA A 70 7.20 2.22 -10.16
C ALA A 70 6.13 3.13 -9.53
N ALA A 71 5.22 3.69 -10.34
CA ALA A 71 4.14 4.54 -9.85
C ALA A 71 3.15 3.77 -8.94
N ALA A 72 2.85 2.51 -9.26
CA ALA A 72 1.99 1.67 -8.42
C ALA A 72 2.69 1.31 -7.11
N LEU A 73 3.96 0.96 -7.15
CA LEU A 73 4.75 0.65 -5.96
C LEU A 73 4.86 1.87 -5.02
N GLU A 74 5.02 3.05 -5.57
CA GLU A 74 5.04 4.31 -4.82
C GLU A 74 3.71 4.60 -4.15
N SER A 75 2.61 4.47 -4.89
CA SER A 75 1.26 4.64 -4.36
C SER A 75 0.98 3.67 -3.21
N ILE A 76 1.29 2.39 -3.37
CA ILE A 76 1.15 1.36 -2.35
C ILE A 76 2.02 1.70 -1.13
N THR A 77 3.28 2.09 -1.34
CA THR A 77 4.21 2.47 -0.27
C THR A 77 3.66 3.63 0.57
N THR A 78 3.19 4.68 -0.08
CA THR A 78 2.61 5.84 0.59
C THR A 78 1.34 5.48 1.36
N GLN A 79 0.45 4.73 0.77
CA GLN A 79 -0.79 4.30 1.40
C GLN A 79 -0.54 3.44 2.64
N VAL A 80 0.37 2.48 2.56
CA VAL A 80 0.71 1.61 3.68
C VAL A 80 1.40 2.38 4.80
N ALA A 81 2.32 3.31 4.47
CA ALA A 81 2.96 4.16 5.46
C ALA A 81 1.94 5.03 6.22
N CYS A 82 0.96 5.60 5.52
CA CYS A 82 -0.14 6.33 6.14
C CYS A 82 -0.98 5.41 7.04
N SER A 83 -1.35 4.23 6.58
CA SER A 83 -2.17 3.28 7.35
C SER A 83 -1.48 2.84 8.63
N ILE A 84 -0.18 2.57 8.59
CA ILE A 84 0.60 2.25 9.78
C ILE A 84 0.69 3.47 10.70
N GLY A 85 0.97 4.65 10.16
CA GLY A 85 1.07 5.89 10.91
C GLY A 85 -0.22 6.25 11.62
N ASP A 86 -1.36 6.12 10.96
CA ASP A 86 -2.69 6.38 11.54
C ASP A 86 -3.04 5.38 12.66
N ALA A 87 -2.68 4.11 12.48
CA ALA A 87 -2.97 3.07 13.46
C ALA A 87 -2.11 3.16 14.73
N VAL A 88 -0.89 3.67 14.61
CA VAL A 88 0.15 3.56 15.63
C VAL A 88 0.53 4.91 16.23
N GLY A 89 0.26 6.01 15.53
CA GLY A 89 0.82 7.31 15.89
C GLY A 89 2.37 7.30 15.79
N PRO A 90 3.05 8.18 16.53
CA PRO A 90 4.50 8.36 16.39
C PRO A 90 5.37 7.23 17.00
N VAL A 91 4.79 6.20 17.59
CA VAL A 91 5.53 5.18 18.35
C VAL A 91 5.81 3.95 17.51
N LEU A 92 7.03 3.82 16.99
CA LEU A 92 7.47 2.70 16.15
C LEU A 92 7.32 1.30 16.78
N VAL A 93 7.31 1.20 18.10
CA VAL A 93 7.17 -0.08 18.81
C VAL A 93 5.83 -0.76 18.51
N SER A 94 4.79 0.02 18.29
CA SER A 94 3.44 -0.50 17.99
C SER A 94 3.25 -0.82 16.49
N ALA A 95 4.12 -0.33 15.61
CA ALA A 95 4.05 -0.62 14.17
C ALA A 95 4.20 -2.11 13.88
N GLU A 96 5.12 -2.77 14.56
CA GLU A 96 5.38 -4.21 14.40
C GLU A 96 4.15 -5.06 14.78
N ALA A 97 3.44 -4.67 15.84
CA ALA A 97 2.21 -5.35 16.28
C ALA A 97 1.02 -5.10 15.32
N THR A 98 1.03 -3.99 14.58
CA THR A 98 -0.04 -3.59 13.68
C THR A 98 0.05 -4.28 12.31
N VAL A 99 1.24 -4.60 11.84
CA VAL A 99 1.49 -5.16 10.50
C VAL A 99 0.70 -6.45 10.22
N PRO A 100 0.63 -7.46 11.10
CA PRO A 100 -0.16 -8.66 10.84
C PRO A 100 -1.64 -8.38 10.61
N GLY A 101 -2.22 -7.44 11.35
CA GLY A 101 -3.60 -7.00 11.16
C GLY A 101 -3.81 -6.33 9.81
N LEU A 102 -2.90 -5.45 9.39
CA LEU A 102 -2.97 -4.79 8.08
C LEU A 102 -2.84 -5.79 6.92
N ILE A 103 -2.00 -6.80 7.04
CA ILE A 103 -1.89 -7.88 6.06
C ILE A 103 -3.22 -8.64 5.94
N ALA A 104 -3.84 -9.01 7.07
CA ALA A 104 -5.14 -9.67 7.07
C ALA A 104 -6.21 -8.80 6.42
N ASP A 105 -6.30 -7.52 6.77
CA ASP A 105 -7.22 -6.56 6.17
C ASP A 105 -7.00 -6.40 4.65
N ASP A 106 -5.76 -6.42 4.20
CA ASP A 106 -5.43 -6.38 2.76
C ASP A 106 -6.02 -7.56 2.02
N PHE A 107 -5.89 -8.77 2.56
CA PHE A 107 -6.48 -9.97 1.96
C PHE A 107 -8.01 -9.92 1.98
N GLU A 108 -8.62 -9.50 3.06
CA GLU A 108 -10.07 -9.36 3.18
C GLU A 108 -10.65 -8.32 2.22
N GLN A 109 -9.93 -7.24 1.98
CA GLN A 109 -10.35 -6.15 1.09
C GLN A 109 -9.88 -6.31 -0.37
N GLY A 110 -9.18 -7.40 -0.67
CA GLY A 110 -8.66 -7.66 -2.02
C GLY A 110 -7.54 -6.73 -2.44
N ARG A 111 -6.84 -6.08 -1.50
CA ARG A 111 -5.64 -5.28 -1.76
C ARG A 111 -4.42 -6.18 -1.87
N VAL A 112 -4.40 -6.95 -2.94
CA VAL A 112 -3.38 -7.96 -3.20
C VAL A 112 -2.90 -7.90 -4.65
N LEU A 113 -1.67 -8.34 -4.89
CA LEU A 113 -1.11 -8.55 -6.23
C LEU A 113 -0.54 -9.95 -6.34
N ALA A 114 -0.79 -10.60 -7.46
CA ALA A 114 -0.17 -11.87 -7.81
C ALA A 114 1.12 -11.63 -8.62
N ILE A 115 2.22 -12.15 -8.15
CA ILE A 115 3.54 -12.01 -8.78
C ILE A 115 4.17 -13.40 -8.83
N ASP A 116 4.48 -13.88 -10.01
CA ASP A 116 5.04 -15.23 -10.24
C ASP A 116 4.19 -16.36 -9.59
N GLY A 117 2.85 -16.19 -9.58
CA GLY A 117 1.93 -17.17 -9.00
C GLY A 117 1.79 -17.10 -7.47
N VAL A 118 2.46 -16.18 -6.81
CA VAL A 118 2.34 -15.92 -5.38
C VAL A 118 1.54 -14.64 -5.16
N VAL A 119 0.60 -14.68 -4.23
CA VAL A 119 -0.25 -13.53 -3.88
C VAL A 119 0.36 -12.81 -2.69
N PHE A 120 0.62 -11.52 -2.85
CA PHE A 120 1.14 -10.62 -1.82
C PHE A 120 0.11 -9.55 -1.46
N SER A 121 0.02 -9.22 -0.19
CA SER A 121 -0.73 -8.06 0.28
C SER A 121 0.00 -6.75 -0.09
N HIS A 122 -0.73 -5.65 -0.16
CA HIS A 122 -0.12 -4.33 -0.36
C HIS A 122 0.87 -3.99 0.77
N THR A 123 0.57 -4.39 2.00
CA THR A 123 1.46 -4.20 3.14
C THR A 123 2.79 -4.95 2.97
N GLU A 124 2.76 -6.20 2.54
CA GLU A 124 3.98 -6.98 2.26
C GLU A 124 4.80 -6.36 1.12
N ILE A 125 4.14 -5.96 0.03
CA ILE A 125 4.78 -5.30 -1.11
C ILE A 125 5.47 -4.01 -0.70
N ALA A 126 4.81 -3.18 0.11
CA ALA A 126 5.35 -1.93 0.59
C ALA A 126 6.60 -2.12 1.47
N LEU A 127 6.54 -3.05 2.40
CA LEU A 127 7.65 -3.33 3.32
C LEU A 127 8.87 -3.90 2.59
N LEU A 128 8.68 -4.88 1.73
CA LEU A 128 9.76 -5.50 0.96
C LEU A 128 10.33 -4.56 -0.09
N GLY A 129 9.47 -3.78 -0.75
CA GLY A 129 9.90 -2.77 -1.72
C GLY A 129 10.68 -1.62 -1.06
N ALA A 130 10.31 -1.21 0.15
CA ALA A 130 11.03 -0.19 0.90
C ALA A 130 12.43 -0.66 1.30
N LEU A 131 12.57 -1.89 1.79
CA LEU A 131 13.88 -2.49 2.10
C LEU A 131 14.80 -2.55 0.90
N ASP A 132 14.29 -2.99 -0.24
CA ASP A 132 15.08 -3.07 -1.47
C ASP A 132 15.54 -1.68 -1.94
N ARG A 133 14.67 -0.66 -1.87
CA ARG A 133 15.01 0.73 -2.23
C ARG A 133 16.09 1.31 -1.32
N GLU A 134 15.97 1.14 0.00
CA GLU A 134 16.98 1.61 0.94
C GLU A 134 18.34 0.92 0.73
N ARG A 135 18.33 -0.38 0.47
CA ARG A 135 19.54 -1.13 0.15
C ARG A 135 20.18 -0.65 -1.14
N ALA A 136 19.38 -0.44 -2.19
CA ALA A 136 19.87 0.07 -3.46
C ALA A 136 20.43 1.50 -3.34
N ARG A 137 19.87 2.31 -2.45
CA ARG A 137 20.41 3.65 -2.13
C ARG A 137 21.73 3.56 -1.42
N ALA A 138 21.84 2.72 -0.38
CA ALA A 138 23.06 2.51 0.38
C ALA A 138 24.22 1.98 -0.49
N ALA A 139 23.92 1.14 -1.48
CA ALA A 139 24.91 0.61 -2.43
C ALA A 139 25.45 1.65 -3.43
N ARG A 140 24.76 2.78 -3.61
CA ARG A 140 25.15 3.87 -4.52
C ARG A 140 25.86 5.03 -3.82
N GLY A 141 25.79 5.09 -2.50
CA GLY A 141 26.50 6.07 -1.68
C GLY A 141 27.84 5.55 -1.26
#